data_8c304e5252bede4415839f849f4bd251
#
_entry.id   8c304e5252bede4415839f849f4bd251
#
_cell.length_a   1.000
_cell.length_b   1.000
_cell.length_c   1.000
_cell.angle_alpha   90.00
_cell.angle_beta   90.00
_cell.angle_gamma   90.00
#
_symmetry.space_group_name_H-M   'P 1'
#
loop_
_entity.id
_entity.type
_entity.pdbx_description
1 polymer ?
#
loop_
_entity_poly.entity_id
_entity_poly.type
_entity_poly.pdbx_seq_one_letter_code
_entity_poly.pdbx_strand_id
1 'polypeptide(L)'
;MTVDTVRAGKEKHFPGIDLEDEDLVNCQLEKVNFAGANLSGVDFSHSNLKGARLDGANLLGADLKLCDLRANLLGANLMQADLSSADLRGCNLRGANLMGAKLAQASLSGAFLSGANLTGVNLKGVDLRGTDLRGVNLNSANLKGANLSQADLQGANLSETNLEEADLRGANLAGANLTGANLLCAELEGSNLDGASMERACVLGTAIAK
;
A
#
# COMPACT_ATOMS: atom_id res chain seq x y z
N MET A 1 -3.69 -0.72 -31.26
CA MET A 1 -2.84 -1.71 -30.57
C MET A 1 -3.80 -2.60 -29.81
N THR A 2 -3.71 -3.91 -29.90
CA THR A 2 -4.72 -4.82 -29.35
C THR A 2 -4.21 -5.47 -28.06
N VAL A 3 -5.11 -5.91 -27.21
CA VAL A 3 -4.80 -6.69 -25.99
C VAL A 3 -3.91 -7.90 -26.31
N ASP A 4 -4.12 -8.55 -27.46
CA ASP A 4 -3.30 -9.70 -27.89
C ASP A 4 -1.81 -9.36 -28.05
N THR A 5 -1.49 -8.13 -28.50
CA THR A 5 -0.10 -7.66 -28.56
C THR A 5 0.53 -7.58 -27.17
N VAL A 6 -0.27 -7.12 -26.18
CA VAL A 6 0.16 -7.07 -24.77
C VAL A 6 0.32 -8.47 -24.21
N ARG A 7 -0.68 -9.36 -24.39
CA ARG A 7 -0.63 -10.77 -23.94
C ARG A 7 0.58 -11.51 -24.48
N ALA A 8 0.95 -11.26 -25.72
CA ALA A 8 2.12 -11.89 -26.35
C ALA A 8 3.43 -11.55 -25.61
N GLY A 9 3.47 -10.47 -24.83
CA GLY A 9 4.58 -10.09 -23.96
C GLY A 9 5.89 -9.74 -24.69
N LYS A 10 5.87 -9.66 -26.02
CA LYS A 10 7.06 -9.35 -26.85
C LYS A 10 7.36 -7.87 -26.87
N GLU A 11 6.33 -7.05 -27.03
CA GLU A 11 6.42 -5.60 -26.90
C GLU A 11 6.26 -5.20 -25.45
N LYS A 12 6.93 -4.11 -25.05
CA LYS A 12 6.97 -3.66 -23.66
C LYS A 12 6.62 -2.19 -23.50
N HIS A 13 6.19 -1.49 -24.56
CA HIS A 13 6.01 -0.05 -24.53
C HIS A 13 4.57 0.33 -24.91
N PHE A 14 3.72 0.56 -23.90
CA PHE A 14 2.30 0.86 -24.05
C PHE A 14 1.86 2.05 -23.17
N PRO A 15 2.57 3.20 -23.18
CA PRO A 15 2.16 4.33 -22.35
C PRO A 15 0.82 4.87 -22.83
N GLY A 16 -0.06 5.19 -21.89
CA GLY A 16 -1.39 5.76 -22.17
C GLY A 16 -2.35 4.81 -22.92
N ILE A 17 -2.02 3.52 -23.05
CA ILE A 17 -2.92 2.55 -23.68
C ILE A 17 -4.22 2.43 -22.89
N ASP A 18 -5.31 2.19 -23.59
CA ASP A 18 -6.60 1.82 -23.00
C ASP A 18 -6.80 0.31 -23.08
N LEU A 19 -6.93 -0.32 -21.92
CA LEU A 19 -7.14 -1.76 -21.71
C LEU A 19 -8.24 -1.97 -20.66
N GLU A 20 -9.19 -1.03 -20.55
CA GLU A 20 -10.29 -1.15 -19.59
C GLU A 20 -11.02 -2.49 -19.72
N ASP A 21 -11.25 -3.16 -18.57
CA ASP A 21 -11.94 -4.45 -18.45
C ASP A 21 -11.31 -5.62 -19.23
N GLU A 22 -10.07 -5.48 -19.71
CA GLU A 22 -9.39 -6.53 -20.46
C GLU A 22 -8.85 -7.65 -19.54
N ASP A 23 -8.80 -8.88 -20.09
CA ASP A 23 -8.23 -10.05 -19.43
C ASP A 23 -6.74 -10.19 -19.76
N LEU A 24 -5.89 -10.04 -18.76
CA LEU A 24 -4.44 -10.20 -18.82
C LEU A 24 -3.94 -11.18 -17.73
N VAL A 25 -4.76 -12.18 -17.41
CA VAL A 25 -4.45 -13.23 -16.41
C VAL A 25 -3.23 -14.05 -16.82
N ASN A 26 -2.35 -14.38 -15.87
CA ASN A 26 -1.13 -15.17 -16.06
C ASN A 26 -0.14 -14.62 -17.11
N CYS A 27 -0.18 -13.32 -17.42
CA CYS A 27 0.69 -12.70 -18.40
C CYS A 27 2.11 -12.43 -17.87
N GLN A 28 3.12 -12.56 -18.76
CA GLN A 28 4.52 -12.24 -18.48
C GLN A 28 4.83 -10.81 -18.95
N LEU A 29 4.57 -9.83 -18.07
CA LEU A 29 4.64 -8.41 -18.35
C LEU A 29 5.81 -7.71 -17.63
N GLU A 30 6.88 -8.47 -17.35
CA GLU A 30 8.08 -7.87 -16.73
C GLU A 30 8.57 -6.65 -17.51
N LYS A 31 8.84 -5.57 -16.75
CA LYS A 31 9.38 -4.30 -17.27
C LYS A 31 8.51 -3.63 -18.35
N VAL A 32 7.24 -4.02 -18.46
CA VAL A 32 6.31 -3.34 -19.35
C VAL A 32 6.13 -1.87 -18.95
N ASN A 33 5.96 -1.01 -19.93
CA ASN A 33 5.64 0.39 -19.72
C ASN A 33 4.15 0.65 -19.98
N PHE A 34 3.38 0.81 -18.91
CA PHE A 34 1.98 1.20 -18.87
C PHE A 34 1.79 2.58 -18.22
N ALA A 35 2.81 3.45 -18.26
CA ALA A 35 2.71 4.78 -17.67
C ALA A 35 1.49 5.53 -18.21
N GLY A 36 0.63 6.05 -17.32
CA GLY A 36 -0.59 6.78 -17.67
C GLY A 36 -1.68 5.96 -18.38
N ALA A 37 -1.54 4.62 -18.45
CA ALA A 37 -2.53 3.77 -19.10
C ALA A 37 -3.87 3.73 -18.35
N ASN A 38 -4.98 3.53 -19.09
CA ASN A 38 -6.26 3.16 -18.52
C ASN A 38 -6.32 1.63 -18.38
N LEU A 39 -6.26 1.16 -17.14
CA LEU A 39 -6.27 -0.25 -16.74
C LEU A 39 -7.40 -0.51 -15.74
N SER A 40 -8.46 0.32 -15.77
CA SER A 40 -9.60 0.14 -14.87
C SER A 40 -10.31 -1.19 -15.15
N GLY A 41 -10.65 -1.92 -14.08
CA GLY A 41 -11.31 -3.22 -14.18
C GLY A 41 -10.48 -4.35 -14.80
N VAL A 42 -9.24 -4.10 -15.23
CA VAL A 42 -8.38 -5.12 -15.86
C VAL A 42 -8.14 -6.29 -14.91
N ASP A 43 -8.15 -7.51 -15.43
CA ASP A 43 -7.73 -8.69 -14.68
C ASP A 43 -6.26 -9.03 -14.98
N PHE A 44 -5.37 -8.70 -14.05
CA PHE A 44 -3.95 -9.09 -14.06
C PHE A 44 -3.64 -10.24 -13.12
N SER A 45 -4.64 -10.92 -12.58
CA SER A 45 -4.40 -11.94 -11.55
C SER A 45 -3.35 -12.96 -12.00
N HIS A 46 -2.46 -13.35 -11.07
CA HIS A 46 -1.33 -14.25 -11.31
C HIS A 46 -0.28 -13.74 -12.31
N SER A 47 -0.32 -12.47 -12.73
CA SER A 47 0.61 -11.94 -13.73
C SER A 47 1.92 -11.45 -13.10
N ASN A 48 2.99 -11.51 -13.91
CA ASN A 48 4.29 -10.98 -13.54
C ASN A 48 4.47 -9.57 -14.11
N LEU A 49 4.32 -8.56 -13.24
CA LEU A 49 4.50 -7.13 -13.53
C LEU A 49 5.80 -6.58 -12.92
N LYS A 50 6.74 -7.45 -12.54
CA LYS A 50 8.00 -7.06 -11.92
C LYS A 50 8.75 -6.02 -12.76
N GLY A 51 9.12 -4.91 -12.13
CA GLY A 51 9.81 -3.82 -12.78
C GLY A 51 8.98 -3.04 -13.80
N ALA A 52 7.67 -3.29 -13.87
CA ALA A 52 6.76 -2.53 -14.73
C ALA A 52 6.69 -1.05 -14.33
N ARG A 53 6.40 -0.21 -15.29
CA ARG A 53 6.07 1.21 -15.10
C ARG A 53 4.57 1.39 -15.21
N LEU A 54 3.96 1.72 -14.10
CA LEU A 54 2.53 1.99 -13.92
C LEU A 54 2.31 3.39 -13.33
N ASP A 55 3.33 4.26 -13.45
CA ASP A 55 3.28 5.62 -12.93
C ASP A 55 2.09 6.38 -13.54
N GLY A 56 1.22 6.92 -12.69
CA GLY A 56 0.00 7.62 -13.09
C GLY A 56 -1.07 6.76 -13.78
N ALA A 57 -0.92 5.44 -13.82
CA ALA A 57 -1.92 4.56 -14.43
C ALA A 57 -3.23 4.54 -13.62
N ASN A 58 -4.36 4.38 -14.32
CA ASN A 58 -5.65 4.15 -13.72
C ASN A 58 -5.90 2.64 -13.58
N LEU A 59 -5.83 2.13 -12.35
CA LEU A 59 -6.06 0.73 -11.97
C LEU A 59 -7.33 0.60 -11.10
N LEU A 60 -8.30 1.50 -11.27
CA LEU A 60 -9.55 1.49 -10.52
C LEU A 60 -10.23 0.12 -10.65
N GLY A 61 -10.48 -0.55 -9.52
CA GLY A 61 -11.16 -1.85 -9.50
C GLY A 61 -10.41 -3.02 -10.14
N ALA A 62 -9.15 -2.82 -10.54
CA ALA A 62 -8.36 -3.90 -11.17
C ALA A 62 -8.18 -5.12 -10.26
N ASP A 63 -8.16 -6.31 -10.84
CA ASP A 63 -7.78 -7.55 -10.15
C ASP A 63 -6.27 -7.78 -10.29
N LEU A 64 -5.56 -7.60 -9.18
CA LEU A 64 -4.10 -7.74 -9.07
C LEU A 64 -3.72 -8.87 -8.10
N LYS A 65 -4.66 -9.79 -7.81
CA LYS A 65 -4.41 -10.90 -6.90
C LYS A 65 -3.23 -11.76 -7.36
N LEU A 66 -2.38 -12.13 -6.39
CA LEU A 66 -1.25 -13.03 -6.63
C LEU A 66 -0.25 -12.53 -7.68
N CYS A 67 -0.28 -11.22 -8.03
CA CYS A 67 0.69 -10.60 -8.93
C CYS A 67 2.06 -10.44 -8.28
N ASP A 68 3.12 -10.57 -9.08
CA ASP A 68 4.41 -9.95 -8.76
C ASP A 68 4.36 -8.48 -9.19
N LEU A 69 4.10 -7.59 -8.23
CA LEU A 69 3.89 -6.15 -8.46
C LEU A 69 5.05 -5.32 -7.86
N ARG A 70 6.27 -5.85 -7.87
CA ARG A 70 7.49 -5.10 -7.50
C ARG A 70 7.82 -4.09 -8.60
N ALA A 71 7.02 -3.06 -8.72
CA ALA A 71 6.90 -2.15 -9.85
C ALA A 71 6.91 -0.68 -9.43
N ASN A 72 6.90 0.23 -10.40
CA ASN A 72 6.69 1.66 -10.17
C ASN A 72 5.21 2.03 -10.37
N LEU A 73 4.54 2.39 -9.28
CA LEU A 73 3.12 2.76 -9.20
C LEU A 73 2.97 4.22 -8.70
N LEU A 74 3.98 5.07 -8.92
CA LEU A 74 3.98 6.46 -8.48
C LEU A 74 2.70 7.17 -8.94
N GLY A 75 1.91 7.68 -8.00
CA GLY A 75 0.66 8.41 -8.29
C GLY A 75 -0.43 7.58 -8.98
N ALA A 76 -0.32 6.25 -9.02
CA ALA A 76 -1.33 5.40 -9.63
C ALA A 76 -2.66 5.44 -8.86
N ASN A 77 -3.78 5.28 -9.57
CA ASN A 77 -5.09 5.12 -8.98
C ASN A 77 -5.40 3.63 -8.80
N LEU A 78 -5.34 3.15 -7.57
CA LEU A 78 -5.61 1.76 -7.15
C LEU A 78 -6.88 1.66 -6.32
N MET A 79 -7.78 2.66 -6.42
CA MET A 79 -9.05 2.62 -5.67
C MET A 79 -9.80 1.33 -5.97
N GLN A 80 -10.28 0.66 -4.91
CA GLN A 80 -11.06 -0.59 -5.00
C GLN A 80 -10.34 -1.76 -5.68
N ALA A 81 -9.06 -1.65 -6.05
CA ALA A 81 -8.29 -2.75 -6.62
C ALA A 81 -8.14 -3.91 -5.63
N ASP A 82 -8.10 -5.13 -6.14
CA ASP A 82 -7.83 -6.32 -5.35
C ASP A 82 -6.36 -6.72 -5.47
N LEU A 83 -5.59 -6.41 -4.43
CA LEU A 83 -4.15 -6.69 -4.29
C LEU A 83 -3.90 -7.87 -3.34
N SER A 84 -4.92 -8.69 -3.07
CA SER A 84 -4.80 -9.79 -2.11
C SER A 84 -3.70 -10.77 -2.53
N SER A 85 -2.79 -11.07 -1.61
CA SER A 85 -1.63 -11.94 -1.81
C SER A 85 -0.64 -11.47 -2.89
N ALA A 86 -0.69 -10.21 -3.32
CA ALA A 86 0.27 -9.64 -4.26
C ALA A 86 1.63 -9.40 -3.58
N ASP A 87 2.70 -9.55 -4.35
CA ASP A 87 4.07 -9.18 -3.94
C ASP A 87 4.37 -7.72 -4.32
N LEU A 88 4.27 -6.82 -3.33
CA LEU A 88 4.51 -5.38 -3.46
C LEU A 88 5.84 -4.96 -2.80
N ARG A 89 6.73 -5.90 -2.50
CA ARG A 89 7.99 -5.59 -1.79
C ARG A 89 8.84 -4.60 -2.59
N GLY A 90 9.25 -3.53 -1.91
CA GLY A 90 10.06 -2.48 -2.52
C GLY A 90 9.39 -1.72 -3.66
N CYS A 91 8.08 -1.86 -3.88
CA CYS A 91 7.37 -1.10 -4.92
C CYS A 91 7.32 0.40 -4.58
N ASN A 92 7.18 1.21 -5.62
CA ASN A 92 7.01 2.65 -5.46
C ASN A 92 5.52 3.02 -5.58
N LEU A 93 4.87 3.25 -4.44
CA LEU A 93 3.45 3.65 -4.32
C LEU A 93 3.31 5.11 -3.83
N ARG A 94 4.35 5.94 -3.94
CA ARG A 94 4.30 7.34 -3.48
C ARG A 94 3.15 8.08 -4.15
N GLY A 95 2.33 8.74 -3.32
CA GLY A 95 1.16 9.49 -3.79
C GLY A 95 0.07 8.64 -4.45
N ALA A 96 0.16 7.32 -4.43
CA ALA A 96 -0.87 6.45 -4.99
C ALA A 96 -2.18 6.52 -4.17
N ASN A 97 -3.31 6.30 -4.82
CA ASN A 97 -4.61 6.24 -4.17
C ASN A 97 -5.06 4.77 -4.04
N LEU A 98 -5.03 4.23 -2.82
CA LEU A 98 -5.43 2.87 -2.50
C LEU A 98 -6.74 2.80 -1.70
N MET A 99 -7.56 3.87 -1.69
CA MET A 99 -8.81 3.90 -0.92
C MET A 99 -9.72 2.73 -1.32
N GLY A 100 -10.12 1.92 -0.33
CA GLY A 100 -10.95 0.74 -0.55
C GLY A 100 -10.25 -0.45 -1.21
N ALA A 101 -8.94 -0.38 -1.47
CA ALA A 101 -8.18 -1.52 -1.99
C ALA A 101 -8.15 -2.68 -0.99
N LYS A 102 -8.11 -3.91 -1.50
CA LYS A 102 -7.96 -5.12 -0.70
C LYS A 102 -6.50 -5.55 -0.69
N LEU A 103 -5.90 -5.63 0.50
CA LEU A 103 -4.48 -5.93 0.71
C LEU A 103 -4.28 -7.16 1.61
N ALA A 104 -5.30 -8.02 1.72
CA ALA A 104 -5.20 -9.21 2.56
C ALA A 104 -4.02 -10.10 2.11
N GLN A 105 -3.10 -10.41 3.05
CA GLN A 105 -1.91 -11.22 2.80
C GLN A 105 -0.92 -10.63 1.77
N ALA A 106 -1.08 -9.38 1.35
CA ALA A 106 -0.10 -8.72 0.50
C ALA A 106 1.22 -8.50 1.25
N SER A 107 2.34 -8.53 0.55
CA SER A 107 3.65 -8.21 1.11
C SER A 107 4.08 -6.81 0.68
N LEU A 108 4.24 -5.89 1.63
CA LEU A 108 4.61 -4.49 1.42
C LEU A 108 5.97 -4.14 2.02
N SER A 109 6.72 -5.12 2.50
CA SER A 109 8.00 -4.89 3.17
C SER A 109 8.95 -4.05 2.31
N GLY A 110 9.48 -2.97 2.89
CA GLY A 110 10.37 -2.03 2.20
C GLY A 110 9.72 -1.22 1.07
N ALA A 111 8.38 -1.24 0.94
CA ALA A 111 7.69 -0.41 -0.04
C ALA A 111 7.76 1.09 0.29
N PHE A 112 7.60 1.93 -0.73
CA PHE A 112 7.57 3.39 -0.61
C PHE A 112 6.13 3.88 -0.78
N LEU A 113 5.51 4.32 0.32
CA LEU A 113 4.11 4.73 0.40
C LEU A 113 3.93 6.21 0.81
N SER A 114 5.03 6.99 0.81
CA SER A 114 4.94 8.37 1.28
C SER A 114 3.89 9.17 0.50
N GLY A 115 3.02 9.86 1.26
CA GLY A 115 1.90 10.63 0.72
C GLY A 115 0.77 9.80 0.07
N ALA A 116 0.80 8.47 0.14
CA ALA A 116 -0.28 7.64 -0.38
C ALA A 116 -1.57 7.77 0.44
N ASN A 117 -2.71 7.48 -0.18
CA ASN A 117 -4.01 7.45 0.47
C ASN A 117 -4.47 6.00 0.70
N LEU A 118 -4.49 5.58 1.98
CA LEU A 118 -4.96 4.27 2.44
C LEU A 118 -6.14 4.40 3.42
N THR A 119 -6.94 5.46 3.27
CA THR A 119 -8.10 5.71 4.15
C THR A 119 -9.02 4.50 4.21
N GLY A 120 -9.30 4.00 5.43
CA GLY A 120 -10.23 2.90 5.69
C GLY A 120 -9.75 1.52 5.21
N VAL A 121 -8.52 1.40 4.72
CA VAL A 121 -7.99 0.12 4.18
C VAL A 121 -7.79 -0.91 5.29
N ASN A 122 -8.08 -2.18 5.00
CA ASN A 122 -7.81 -3.28 5.91
C ASN A 122 -6.40 -3.84 5.66
N LEU A 123 -5.50 -3.55 6.61
CA LEU A 123 -4.08 -3.99 6.66
C LEU A 123 -3.82 -4.92 7.84
N LYS A 124 -4.86 -5.62 8.35
CA LYS A 124 -4.73 -6.52 9.50
C LYS A 124 -3.66 -7.58 9.25
N GLY A 125 -2.65 -7.61 10.15
CA GLY A 125 -1.54 -8.57 10.11
C GLY A 125 -0.58 -8.41 8.93
N VAL A 126 -0.65 -7.33 8.17
CA VAL A 126 0.22 -7.09 7.00
C VAL A 126 1.64 -6.74 7.45
N ASP A 127 2.63 -7.22 6.70
CA ASP A 127 4.05 -6.90 6.90
C ASP A 127 4.40 -5.55 6.22
N LEU A 128 4.62 -4.53 7.05
CA LEU A 128 5.00 -3.17 6.69
C LEU A 128 6.38 -2.79 7.25
N ARG A 129 7.23 -3.76 7.57
CA ARG A 129 8.55 -3.50 8.17
C ARG A 129 9.41 -2.62 7.28
N GLY A 130 10.00 -1.58 7.88
CA GLY A 130 10.93 -0.69 7.20
C GLY A 130 10.34 0.06 6.00
N THR A 131 9.00 0.18 5.93
CA THR A 131 8.33 0.95 4.86
C THR A 131 8.48 2.45 5.06
N ASP A 132 8.56 3.18 3.96
CA ASP A 132 8.43 4.64 3.94
C ASP A 132 6.94 5.02 3.89
N LEU A 133 6.38 5.39 5.04
CA LEU A 133 4.98 5.78 5.24
C LEU A 133 4.86 7.28 5.58
N ARG A 134 5.86 8.10 5.26
CA ARG A 134 5.84 9.53 5.61
C ARG A 134 4.66 10.25 4.97
N GLY A 135 3.92 10.98 5.80
CA GLY A 135 2.75 11.73 5.36
C GLY A 135 1.63 10.87 4.75
N VAL A 136 1.66 9.56 4.94
CA VAL A 136 0.61 8.66 4.46
C VAL A 136 -0.73 8.98 5.14
N ASN A 137 -1.83 8.85 4.42
CA ASN A 137 -3.15 8.92 5.02
C ASN A 137 -3.68 7.51 5.32
N LEU A 138 -3.69 7.13 6.59
CA LEU A 138 -4.21 5.87 7.14
C LEU A 138 -5.44 6.10 8.03
N ASN A 139 -6.11 7.25 7.89
CA ASN A 139 -7.30 7.53 8.69
C ASN A 139 -8.29 6.36 8.63
N SER A 140 -8.78 5.93 9.80
CA SER A 140 -9.75 4.83 9.96
C SER A 140 -9.30 3.48 9.37
N ALA A 141 -8.02 3.30 9.04
CA ALA A 141 -7.50 2.02 8.57
C ALA A 141 -7.44 0.97 9.70
N ASN A 142 -7.50 -0.31 9.32
CA ASN A 142 -7.33 -1.40 10.27
C ASN A 142 -5.92 -2.01 10.15
N LEU A 143 -5.06 -1.70 11.12
CA LEU A 143 -3.68 -2.19 11.25
C LEU A 143 -3.53 -3.17 12.43
N LYS A 144 -4.63 -3.78 12.92
CA LYS A 144 -4.57 -4.72 14.03
C LYS A 144 -3.55 -5.83 13.75
N GLY A 145 -2.56 -5.99 14.65
CA GLY A 145 -1.50 -6.99 14.55
C GLY A 145 -0.56 -6.81 13.35
N ALA A 146 -0.59 -5.67 12.66
CA ALA A 146 0.36 -5.39 11.58
C ALA A 146 1.77 -5.20 12.12
N ASN A 147 2.77 -5.57 11.32
CA ASN A 147 4.17 -5.32 11.65
C ASN A 147 4.66 -4.03 10.98
N LEU A 148 4.79 -2.97 11.76
CA LEU A 148 5.28 -1.65 11.38
C LEU A 148 6.67 -1.38 11.97
N SER A 149 7.38 -2.41 12.44
CA SER A 149 8.69 -2.20 13.06
C SER A 149 9.66 -1.53 12.09
N GLN A 150 10.41 -0.53 12.58
CA GLN A 150 11.35 0.27 11.80
C GLN A 150 10.70 1.06 10.64
N ALA A 151 9.37 1.16 10.54
CA ALA A 151 8.69 1.97 9.52
C ALA A 151 8.87 3.48 9.81
N ASP A 152 8.93 4.29 8.75
CA ASP A 152 8.94 5.74 8.87
C ASP A 152 7.52 6.31 8.64
N LEU A 153 6.85 6.66 9.74
CA LEU A 153 5.50 7.21 9.81
C LEU A 153 5.50 8.72 10.11
N GLN A 154 6.62 9.40 9.87
CA GLN A 154 6.74 10.83 10.15
C GLN A 154 5.62 11.62 9.48
N GLY A 155 4.88 12.40 10.27
CA GLY A 155 3.76 13.22 9.79
C GLY A 155 2.57 12.43 9.22
N ALA A 156 2.50 11.12 9.42
CA ALA A 156 1.39 10.29 8.95
C ALA A 156 0.07 10.66 9.64
N ASN A 157 -1.04 10.54 8.92
CA ASN A 157 -2.37 10.63 9.50
C ASN A 157 -2.86 9.23 9.90
N LEU A 158 -2.80 8.93 11.19
CA LEU A 158 -3.23 7.68 11.82
C LEU A 158 -4.49 7.90 12.68
N SER A 159 -5.24 8.99 12.44
CA SER A 159 -6.44 9.27 13.23
C SER A 159 -7.49 8.17 13.08
N GLU A 160 -8.14 7.79 14.19
CA GLU A 160 -9.16 6.73 14.26
C GLU A 160 -8.67 5.36 13.75
N THR A 161 -7.36 5.15 13.60
CA THR A 161 -6.76 3.89 13.12
C THR A 161 -6.81 2.82 14.19
N ASN A 162 -7.10 1.59 13.81
CA ASN A 162 -6.97 0.43 14.71
C ASN A 162 -5.54 -0.13 14.64
N LEU A 163 -4.72 0.16 15.65
CA LEU A 163 -3.34 -0.33 15.84
C LEU A 163 -3.25 -1.36 16.99
N GLU A 164 -4.37 -1.97 17.38
CA GLU A 164 -4.41 -2.99 18.43
C GLU A 164 -3.40 -4.10 18.12
N GLU A 165 -2.54 -4.45 19.09
CA GLU A 165 -1.50 -5.49 18.95
C GLU A 165 -0.49 -5.25 17.81
N ALA A 166 -0.42 -4.05 17.23
CA ALA A 166 0.54 -3.73 16.17
C ALA A 166 1.98 -3.64 16.73
N ASP A 167 2.94 -4.12 15.96
CA ASP A 167 4.37 -3.94 16.26
C ASP A 167 4.88 -2.62 15.66
N LEU A 168 5.12 -1.63 16.51
CA LEU A 168 5.64 -0.31 16.17
C LEU A 168 7.08 -0.10 16.70
N ARG A 169 7.78 -1.17 17.07
CA ARG A 169 9.13 -1.07 17.63
C ARG A 169 10.08 -0.37 16.69
N GLY A 170 10.74 0.66 17.21
CA GLY A 170 11.69 1.46 16.44
C GLY A 170 11.07 2.25 15.29
N ALA A 171 9.73 2.33 15.18
CA ALA A 171 9.05 3.15 14.17
C ALA A 171 9.22 4.64 14.46
N ASN A 172 9.33 5.45 13.41
CA ASN A 172 9.36 6.90 13.51
C ASN A 172 7.94 7.48 13.34
N LEU A 173 7.32 7.88 14.43
CA LEU A 173 5.98 8.50 14.50
C LEU A 173 6.07 10.02 14.74
N ALA A 174 7.23 10.64 14.52
CA ALA A 174 7.42 12.06 14.79
C ALA A 174 6.38 12.91 14.02
N GLY A 175 5.65 13.75 14.76
CA GLY A 175 4.58 14.60 14.20
C GLY A 175 3.38 13.84 13.63
N ALA A 176 3.25 12.55 13.85
CA ALA A 176 2.08 11.78 13.37
C ALA A 176 0.81 12.18 14.13
N ASN A 177 -0.33 12.13 13.46
CA ASN A 177 -1.64 12.31 14.07
C ASN A 177 -2.25 10.96 14.45
N LEU A 178 -2.26 10.63 15.74
CA LEU A 178 -2.84 9.43 16.34
C LEU A 178 -4.16 9.73 17.09
N THR A 179 -4.81 10.85 16.78
CA THR A 179 -6.06 11.26 17.45
C THR A 179 -7.11 10.16 17.32
N GLY A 180 -7.62 9.66 18.45
CA GLY A 180 -8.63 8.60 18.48
C GLY A 180 -8.12 7.21 18.05
N ALA A 181 -6.83 7.04 17.82
CA ALA A 181 -6.26 5.74 17.44
C ALA A 181 -6.37 4.71 18.58
N ASN A 182 -6.61 3.46 18.25
CA ASN A 182 -6.58 2.34 19.17
C ASN A 182 -5.22 1.65 19.16
N LEU A 183 -4.40 1.91 20.18
CA LEU A 183 -3.07 1.31 20.37
C LEU A 183 -3.11 0.21 21.46
N LEU A 184 -4.27 -0.37 21.78
CA LEU A 184 -4.38 -1.41 22.79
C LEU A 184 -3.32 -2.51 22.57
N CYS A 185 -2.44 -2.72 23.55
CA CYS A 185 -1.37 -3.70 23.51
C CYS A 185 -0.39 -3.56 22.34
N ALA A 186 -0.30 -2.39 21.70
CA ALA A 186 0.70 -2.15 20.67
C ALA A 186 2.12 -2.07 21.26
N GLU A 187 3.10 -2.59 20.55
CA GLU A 187 4.51 -2.59 20.95
C GLU A 187 5.18 -1.31 20.45
N LEU A 188 5.57 -0.40 21.35
CA LEU A 188 6.14 0.92 21.06
C LEU A 188 7.61 1.06 21.49
N GLU A 189 8.29 -0.02 21.83
CA GLU A 189 9.67 0.05 22.30
C GLU A 189 10.60 0.69 21.26
N GLY A 190 11.33 1.74 21.64
CA GLY A 190 12.25 2.45 20.77
C GLY A 190 11.58 3.26 19.66
N SER A 191 10.24 3.40 19.65
CA SER A 191 9.56 4.29 18.69
C SER A 191 9.79 5.76 19.04
N ASN A 192 9.84 6.62 18.02
CA ASN A 192 9.89 8.07 18.16
C ASN A 192 8.48 8.67 18.04
N LEU A 193 7.99 9.27 19.11
CA LEU A 193 6.67 9.92 19.20
C LEU A 193 6.76 11.45 19.34
N ASP A 194 7.93 12.06 19.03
CA ASP A 194 8.14 13.49 19.18
C ASP A 194 7.11 14.30 18.38
N GLY A 195 6.34 15.14 19.07
CA GLY A 195 5.32 15.98 18.45
C GLY A 195 4.09 15.22 17.92
N ALA A 196 3.95 13.92 18.19
CA ALA A 196 2.76 13.18 17.80
C ALA A 196 1.53 13.63 18.58
N SER A 197 0.38 13.76 17.91
CA SER A 197 -0.91 14.04 18.55
C SER A 197 -1.58 12.74 18.97
N MET A 198 -1.88 12.57 20.27
CA MET A 198 -2.48 11.36 20.82
C MET A 198 -3.80 11.64 21.55
N GLU A 199 -4.48 12.71 21.19
CA GLU A 199 -5.77 13.05 21.83
C GLU A 199 -6.76 11.89 21.67
N ARG A 200 -7.38 11.47 22.78
CA ARG A 200 -8.35 10.35 22.81
C ARG A 200 -7.79 9.00 22.29
N ALA A 201 -6.50 8.86 22.10
CA ALA A 201 -5.91 7.56 21.74
C ALA A 201 -5.99 6.59 22.92
N CYS A 202 -6.31 5.32 22.62
CA CYS A 202 -6.26 4.25 23.61
C CYS A 202 -4.83 3.69 23.64
N VAL A 203 -4.13 3.88 24.76
CA VAL A 203 -2.73 3.42 24.96
C VAL A 203 -2.61 2.29 26.00
N LEU A 204 -3.73 1.68 26.41
CA LEU A 204 -3.74 0.63 27.43
C LEU A 204 -2.88 -0.56 26.99
N GLY A 205 -2.05 -1.04 27.92
CA GLY A 205 -1.15 -2.18 27.66
C GLY A 205 0.09 -1.83 26.82
N THR A 206 0.32 -0.55 26.51
CA THR A 206 1.55 -0.08 25.86
C THR A 206 2.59 0.39 26.88
N ALA A 207 3.86 0.53 26.46
CA ALA A 207 4.93 1.06 27.32
C ALA A 207 4.73 2.54 27.72
N ILE A 208 3.83 3.28 27.03
CA ILE A 208 3.53 4.70 27.31
C ILE A 208 2.26 4.91 28.12
N ALA A 209 1.52 3.83 28.45
CA ALA A 209 0.38 3.88 29.34
C ALA A 209 0.83 4.30 30.75
N LYS A 210 0.21 5.34 31.31
CA LYS A 210 0.44 5.82 32.69
C LYS A 210 -0.68 5.35 33.61
#